data_c165145836e89c88ce916563180fe9d5
#
_entry.id   c165145836e89c88ce916563180fe9d5
#
_cell.length_a   1.000
_cell.length_b   1.000
_cell.length_c   1.000
_cell.angle_alpha   90.00
_cell.angle_beta   90.00
_cell.angle_gamma   90.00
#
_symmetry.space_group_name_H-M   'P 1'
#
loop_
_entity.id
_entity.type
_entity.pdbx_description
1 polymer ?
#
loop_
_entity_poly.entity_id
_entity_poly.type
_entity_poly.pdbx_seq_one_letter_code
_entity_poly.pdbx_strand_id
1 'polypeptide(L)'
;MTDMETISTSASDSGGSHGSAPDPGSTEGSAAASESGWRSWLHRAGGGAGTTHDPLRRLLLVSLGLMAIAIALVFIAVARGPQISITDEPPHAGYLYLIAHGQIPAKGTLIPKEIRYEWYCHNLQAATGSADCTGFNASTFQTTSQVYTFGDPPVYYAITGLLDRVISPLVPGTHNFINVGRDLGALWLFGAMLVLYLAARKFRIAPAYAFAAAALLPLCPGVLASTSQITSDAPGALCGSLGLYVLARIIIDKRMGLLVPFLATVLTTGTKILNGMPLLVVGGVAFFIGAAALYRRDWRTAIRPLLISVVVVLGFGLTYQGWNSYQNHRGVANWVNPNLANGAALTGSRAGDLLSNLFSTFQRLTTNFWLPASINGETVVIWATLLCAVLVAAPLMVMTASRSRSWGWILGAATFLGITAVALVVEAQVFMANDQYFLDVAPRYALTFLPWAILCLAVVAARRRLLKSSYAFVGLGLAVMLLAETGLLTLGPALVSHQPYLVG
;
A
#
# COMPACT_ATOMS: atom_id res chain seq x y z
N MET A 1 -29.96 3.85 -50.36
CA MET A 1 -30.80 5.04 -50.34
C MET A 1 -30.09 5.99 -49.41
N THR A 2 -29.24 6.78 -50.04
CA THR A 2 -29.29 8.26 -50.26
C THR A 2 -29.06 9.02 -48.94
N ASP A 3 -28.12 9.93 -48.76
CA ASP A 3 -27.30 10.74 -49.66
C ASP A 3 -26.07 11.29 -48.94
N MET A 4 -25.10 11.43 -49.69
CA MET A 4 -23.86 12.19 -49.65
C MET A 4 -24.16 13.71 -49.58
N GLU A 5 -23.47 14.46 -48.75
CA GLU A 5 -23.16 15.85 -49.07
C GLU A 5 -21.73 16.22 -48.63
N THR A 6 -20.97 16.48 -49.64
CA THR A 6 -19.66 17.10 -49.70
C THR A 6 -19.84 18.62 -49.79
N ILE A 7 -19.11 19.40 -49.00
CA ILE A 7 -18.84 20.78 -49.32
C ILE A 7 -17.35 21.10 -49.18
N SER A 8 -16.83 21.58 -50.29
CA SER A 8 -15.44 22.00 -50.51
C SER A 8 -15.25 23.51 -50.40
N THR A 9 -13.99 23.87 -50.12
CA THR A 9 -13.23 25.07 -50.55
C THR A 9 -13.60 26.42 -50.00
N SER A 10 -12.65 27.15 -49.43
CA SER A 10 -11.79 28.07 -50.20
C SER A 10 -10.72 28.76 -49.34
N ALA A 11 -9.57 28.91 -49.94
CA ALA A 11 -8.42 29.70 -49.46
C ALA A 11 -8.64 31.20 -49.73
N SER A 12 -8.05 32.05 -48.91
CA SER A 12 -7.57 33.38 -49.40
C SER A 12 -6.45 33.92 -48.49
N ASP A 13 -5.46 34.31 -49.19
CA ASP A 13 -4.19 34.94 -48.92
C ASP A 13 -4.30 36.41 -48.48
N SER A 14 -3.22 36.93 -47.95
CA SER A 14 -2.71 38.31 -47.88
C SER A 14 -2.39 38.72 -46.44
N GLY A 15 -1.15 38.98 -46.04
CA GLY A 15 -0.21 39.95 -46.57
C GLY A 15 -0.20 41.16 -45.64
N GLY A 16 0.93 41.51 -44.99
CA GLY A 16 1.06 42.80 -44.31
C GLY A 16 2.11 42.82 -43.19
N SER A 17 3.32 43.11 -43.57
CA SER A 17 4.42 43.57 -42.72
C SER A 17 4.18 44.97 -42.19
N HIS A 18 4.42 45.25 -40.90
CA HIS A 18 4.97 46.53 -40.43
C HIS A 18 5.77 46.36 -39.16
N GLY A 19 7.02 46.74 -39.22
CA GLY A 19 7.93 46.90 -38.11
C GLY A 19 7.67 48.16 -37.30
N SER A 20 7.96 48.13 -36.05
CA SER A 20 8.16 49.30 -35.22
C SER A 20 9.28 49.03 -34.18
N ALA A 21 10.15 49.99 -34.07
CA ALA A 21 11.37 50.02 -33.29
C ALA A 21 11.13 50.11 -31.76
N PRO A 22 12.16 49.83 -30.93
CA PRO A 22 12.02 49.76 -29.47
C PRO A 22 12.15 51.15 -28.81
N ASP A 23 11.35 51.36 -27.77
CA ASP A 23 11.46 52.49 -26.85
C ASP A 23 12.26 52.07 -25.60
N PRO A 24 13.25 52.83 -25.13
CA PRO A 24 14.06 52.53 -23.96
C PRO A 24 13.55 53.32 -22.74
N GLY A 25 13.28 52.60 -21.66
CA GLY A 25 13.25 53.29 -20.36
C GLY A 25 12.10 52.91 -19.43
N SER A 26 12.37 51.94 -18.53
CA SER A 26 11.88 52.02 -17.15
C SER A 26 12.60 50.96 -16.27
N THR A 27 13.46 51.47 -15.44
CA THR A 27 14.07 50.75 -14.30
C THR A 27 13.04 50.66 -13.19
N GLU A 28 12.32 49.55 -13.14
CA GLU A 28 11.64 49.11 -11.92
C GLU A 28 11.74 47.60 -11.85
N GLY A 29 12.42 47.09 -10.85
CA GLY A 29 12.33 45.68 -10.61
C GLY A 29 13.46 45.08 -9.87
N SER A 30 13.40 44.88 -8.66
CA SER A 30 14.25 43.96 -7.88
C SER A 30 13.51 43.00 -6.95
N ALA A 31 12.17 42.96 -7.04
CA ALA A 31 11.36 42.08 -6.20
C ALA A 31 10.72 40.88 -6.96
N ALA A 32 10.79 40.85 -8.30
CA ALA A 32 10.16 39.79 -9.10
C ALA A 32 11.03 38.54 -9.34
N ALA A 33 12.29 38.55 -8.95
CA ALA A 33 13.25 37.49 -9.32
C ALA A 33 13.07 36.19 -8.51
N SER A 34 12.47 36.20 -7.31
CA SER A 34 12.29 35.00 -6.49
C SER A 34 11.04 34.18 -6.81
N GLU A 35 9.97 34.85 -7.28
CA GLU A 35 8.73 34.16 -7.70
C GLU A 35 8.87 33.47 -9.07
N SER A 36 9.74 33.94 -9.93
CA SER A 36 9.93 33.37 -11.27
C SER A 36 10.61 31.99 -11.26
N GLY A 37 11.46 31.72 -10.28
CA GLY A 37 12.18 30.45 -10.16
C GLY A 37 11.26 29.26 -9.90
N TRP A 38 10.32 29.40 -8.98
CA TRP A 38 9.36 28.34 -8.63
C TRP A 38 8.32 28.12 -9.75
N ARG A 39 7.79 29.18 -10.33
CA ARG A 39 6.84 29.09 -11.44
C ARG A 39 7.47 28.51 -12.70
N SER A 40 8.71 28.86 -13.02
CA SER A 40 9.46 28.30 -14.16
C SER A 40 9.83 26.83 -13.94
N TRP A 41 10.03 26.41 -12.68
CA TRP A 41 10.24 25.01 -12.32
C TRP A 41 8.94 24.20 -12.51
N LEU A 42 7.78 24.71 -12.07
CA LEU A 42 6.47 24.08 -12.26
C LEU A 42 6.08 23.96 -13.74
N HIS A 43 6.35 25.00 -14.55
CA HIS A 43 6.11 24.94 -16.00
C HIS A 43 7.00 23.95 -16.72
N ARG A 44 8.27 23.88 -16.34
CA ARG A 44 9.20 22.86 -16.87
C ARG A 44 8.90 21.45 -16.38
N ALA A 45 8.36 21.30 -15.17
CA ALA A 45 7.93 20.02 -14.64
C ALA A 45 6.66 19.47 -15.31
N GLY A 46 5.77 20.36 -15.81
CA GLY A 46 4.51 19.97 -16.47
C GLY A 46 4.63 19.67 -17.97
N GLY A 47 5.72 20.09 -18.64
CA GLY A 47 5.84 20.08 -20.11
C GLY A 47 6.68 18.96 -20.74
N GLY A 48 7.33 18.12 -19.95
CA GLY A 48 8.30 17.17 -20.50
C GLY A 48 7.79 15.72 -20.60
N ALA A 49 6.96 15.40 -21.56
CA ALA A 49 6.53 14.01 -21.86
C ALA A 49 7.62 13.14 -22.54
N GLY A 50 8.91 13.45 -22.38
CA GLY A 50 9.96 12.91 -23.24
C GLY A 50 10.92 11.88 -22.62
N THR A 51 11.21 11.94 -21.32
CA THR A 51 12.22 11.03 -20.72
C THR A 51 11.63 10.19 -19.59
N THR A 52 11.82 8.88 -19.70
CA THR A 52 11.44 7.91 -18.65
C THR A 52 12.44 7.89 -17.48
N HIS A 53 13.59 8.57 -17.63
CA HIS A 53 14.64 8.65 -16.62
C HIS A 53 14.75 10.06 -16.08
N ASP A 54 14.65 10.19 -14.76
CA ASP A 54 14.94 11.44 -14.08
C ASP A 54 16.46 11.63 -13.91
N PRO A 55 16.97 12.87 -14.03
CA PRO A 55 18.36 13.13 -13.69
C PRO A 55 18.61 12.79 -12.21
N LEU A 56 19.79 12.28 -11.90
CA LEU A 56 20.17 11.84 -10.55
C LEU A 56 19.84 12.88 -9.48
N ARG A 57 20.12 14.17 -9.74
CA ARG A 57 19.82 15.25 -8.80
C ARG A 57 18.30 15.32 -8.45
N ARG A 58 17.43 15.17 -9.44
CA ARG A 58 15.97 15.16 -9.20
C ARG A 58 15.58 13.95 -8.39
N LEU A 59 16.10 12.78 -8.75
CA LEU A 59 15.81 11.55 -8.02
C LEU A 59 16.24 11.65 -6.55
N LEU A 60 17.41 12.20 -6.28
CA LEU A 60 17.89 12.43 -4.91
C LEU A 60 16.97 13.40 -4.15
N LEU A 61 16.59 14.53 -4.73
CA LEU A 61 15.70 15.50 -4.08
C LEU A 61 14.31 14.89 -3.79
N VAL A 62 13.75 14.15 -4.75
CA VAL A 62 12.49 13.42 -4.56
C VAL A 62 12.63 12.39 -3.45
N SER A 63 13.70 11.58 -3.46
CA SER A 63 13.93 10.57 -2.44
C SER A 63 14.06 11.17 -1.05
N LEU A 64 14.82 12.26 -0.90
CA LEU A 64 14.95 12.98 0.38
C LEU A 64 13.61 13.53 0.86
N GLY A 65 12.82 14.13 -0.03
CA GLY A 65 11.49 14.63 0.31
C GLY A 65 10.52 13.53 0.74
N LEU A 66 10.48 12.40 0.00
CA LEU A 66 9.64 11.26 0.35
C LEU A 66 10.09 10.58 1.64
N MET A 67 11.41 10.49 1.88
CA MET A 67 11.97 9.95 3.11
C MET A 67 11.60 10.82 4.32
N ALA A 68 11.73 12.15 4.18
CA ALA A 68 11.36 13.08 5.25
C ALA A 68 9.86 12.97 5.62
N ILE A 69 8.98 12.84 4.61
CA ILE A 69 7.54 12.63 4.84
C ILE A 69 7.30 11.30 5.57
N ALA A 70 7.93 10.21 5.12
CA ALA A 70 7.76 8.89 5.72
C ALA A 70 8.22 8.87 7.19
N ILE A 71 9.42 9.40 7.46
CA ILE A 71 9.96 9.50 8.82
C ILE A 71 9.05 10.35 9.70
N ALA A 72 8.69 11.57 9.26
CA ALA A 72 7.87 12.46 10.06
C ALA A 72 6.53 11.83 10.45
N LEU A 73 5.80 11.25 9.49
CA LEU A 73 4.49 10.69 9.76
C LEU A 73 4.55 9.42 10.61
N VAL A 74 5.49 8.51 10.35
CA VAL A 74 5.61 7.27 11.14
C VAL A 74 6.07 7.59 12.57
N PHE A 75 7.11 8.41 12.75
CA PHE A 75 7.58 8.75 14.10
C PHE A 75 6.55 9.51 14.93
N ILE A 76 5.76 10.41 14.30
CA ILE A 76 4.66 11.09 15.02
C ILE A 76 3.60 10.06 15.41
N ALA A 77 3.21 9.15 14.49
CA ALA A 77 2.21 8.13 14.78
C ALA A 77 2.66 7.17 15.89
N VAL A 78 3.93 6.73 15.88
CA VAL A 78 4.50 5.88 16.94
C VAL A 78 4.56 6.61 18.27
N ALA A 79 5.03 7.87 18.30
CA ALA A 79 5.13 8.65 19.53
C ALA A 79 3.76 8.95 20.16
N ARG A 80 2.69 9.07 19.35
CA ARG A 80 1.32 9.32 19.81
C ARG A 80 0.54 8.06 20.14
N GLY A 81 0.95 6.90 19.60
CA GLY A 81 0.34 5.60 19.85
C GLY A 81 1.27 4.66 20.64
N PRO A 82 1.67 5.00 21.90
CA PRO A 82 2.60 4.18 22.66
C PRO A 82 2.02 2.81 23.01
N GLN A 83 0.69 2.70 23.01
CA GLN A 83 0.01 1.47 23.37
C GLN A 83 0.11 0.43 22.27
N ILE A 84 0.31 -0.84 22.66
CA ILE A 84 0.31 -1.96 21.72
C ILE A 84 -1.08 -2.10 21.12
N SER A 85 -1.15 -2.12 19.81
CA SER A 85 -2.40 -2.28 19.08
C SER A 85 -3.05 -3.63 19.40
N ILE A 86 -4.36 -3.63 19.59
CA ILE A 86 -5.15 -4.85 19.79
C ILE A 86 -5.25 -5.70 18.51
N THR A 87 -4.86 -5.14 17.38
CA THR A 87 -4.98 -5.81 16.08
C THR A 87 -3.72 -6.58 15.75
N ASP A 88 -3.60 -7.81 16.25
CA ASP A 88 -2.55 -8.75 15.87
C ASP A 88 -1.09 -8.27 16.15
N GLU A 89 -0.86 -7.08 16.69
CA GLU A 89 0.49 -6.57 16.92
C GLU A 89 1.29 -7.42 17.92
N PRO A 90 0.72 -7.89 19.06
CA PRO A 90 1.48 -8.73 19.99
C PRO A 90 2.06 -10.00 19.36
N PRO A 91 1.30 -10.80 18.57
CA PRO A 91 1.87 -11.97 17.90
C PRO A 91 2.87 -11.60 16.80
N HIS A 92 2.69 -10.48 16.10
CA HIS A 92 3.68 -9.99 15.13
C HIS A 92 4.96 -9.51 15.82
N ALA A 93 4.86 -8.77 16.94
CA ALA A 93 6.01 -8.36 17.75
C ALA A 93 6.73 -9.58 18.35
N GLY A 94 5.97 -10.58 18.79
CA GLY A 94 6.52 -11.86 19.23
C GLY A 94 7.30 -12.58 18.16
N TYR A 95 6.79 -12.62 16.93
CA TYR A 95 7.47 -13.20 15.79
C TYR A 95 8.76 -12.41 15.46
N LEU A 96 8.67 -11.08 15.40
CA LEU A 96 9.80 -10.19 15.16
C LEU A 96 10.93 -10.44 16.17
N TYR A 97 10.57 -10.48 17.47
CA TYR A 97 11.51 -10.73 18.54
C TYR A 97 12.20 -12.10 18.40
N LEU A 98 11.44 -13.16 18.13
CA LEU A 98 11.99 -14.50 17.95
C LEU A 98 12.97 -14.56 16.78
N ILE A 99 12.63 -14.00 15.63
CA ILE A 99 13.51 -13.92 14.45
C ILE A 99 14.79 -13.12 14.77
N ALA A 100 14.66 -12.00 15.46
CA ALA A 100 15.81 -11.20 15.89
C ALA A 100 16.78 -12.02 16.77
N HIS A 101 16.27 -13.03 17.47
CA HIS A 101 17.06 -13.97 18.30
C HIS A 101 17.36 -15.29 17.59
N GLY A 102 17.18 -15.37 16.27
CA GLY A 102 17.53 -16.56 15.46
C GLY A 102 16.53 -17.71 15.56
N GLN A 103 15.31 -17.45 16.05
CA GLN A 103 14.27 -18.47 16.22
C GLN A 103 13.10 -18.20 15.26
N ILE A 104 12.68 -19.21 14.52
CA ILE A 104 11.48 -19.15 13.68
C ILE A 104 10.33 -19.79 14.46
N PRO A 105 9.24 -19.06 14.77
CA PRO A 105 8.10 -19.62 15.49
C PRO A 105 7.41 -20.75 14.71
N ALA A 106 6.77 -21.64 15.44
CA ALA A 106 5.96 -22.74 14.90
C ALA A 106 4.58 -22.76 15.58
N LYS A 107 3.73 -23.70 15.18
CA LYS A 107 2.41 -23.91 15.80
C LYS A 107 2.56 -24.07 17.32
N GLY A 108 1.81 -23.26 18.09
CA GLY A 108 1.83 -23.31 19.55
C GLY A 108 2.98 -22.54 20.22
N THR A 109 3.86 -21.89 19.45
CA THR A 109 4.92 -21.05 20.04
C THR A 109 4.30 -19.89 20.79
N LEU A 110 4.65 -19.72 22.06
CA LEU A 110 4.18 -18.61 22.89
C LEU A 110 4.89 -17.30 22.50
N ILE A 111 4.19 -16.21 22.62
CA ILE A 111 4.78 -14.86 22.54
C ILE A 111 5.84 -14.75 23.66
N PRO A 112 7.06 -14.25 23.38
CA PRO A 112 8.11 -14.08 24.38
C PRO A 112 7.65 -13.30 25.61
N LYS A 113 8.22 -13.64 26.77
CA LYS A 113 7.84 -13.01 28.05
C LYS A 113 7.99 -11.49 28.01
N GLU A 114 9.02 -10.99 27.38
CA GLU A 114 9.34 -9.58 27.22
C GLU A 114 8.21 -8.87 26.47
N ILE A 115 7.73 -9.44 25.37
CA ILE A 115 6.63 -8.87 24.59
C ILE A 115 5.29 -8.98 25.33
N ARG A 116 5.06 -10.07 26.08
CA ARG A 116 3.86 -10.20 26.91
C ARG A 116 3.85 -9.19 28.06
N TYR A 117 5.01 -8.86 28.62
CA TYR A 117 5.16 -7.82 29.64
C TYR A 117 4.78 -6.46 29.08
N GLU A 118 5.32 -6.10 27.91
CA GLU A 118 4.98 -4.87 27.22
C GLU A 118 3.49 -4.79 26.87
N TRP A 119 2.93 -5.91 26.40
CA TRP A 119 1.50 -6.00 26.11
C TRP A 119 0.64 -5.80 27.37
N TYR A 120 1.05 -6.35 28.50
CA TYR A 120 0.37 -6.16 29.78
C TYR A 120 0.42 -4.69 30.24
N CYS A 121 1.59 -4.07 30.16
CA CYS A 121 1.80 -2.71 30.64
C CYS A 121 1.18 -1.62 29.76
N HIS A 122 1.17 -1.84 28.44
CA HIS A 122 0.82 -0.81 27.46
C HIS A 122 -0.35 -1.24 26.56
N ASN A 123 -1.26 -2.04 27.08
CA ASN A 123 -2.44 -2.46 26.34
C ASN A 123 -3.46 -1.32 26.20
N LEU A 124 -4.06 -1.20 25.00
CA LEU A 124 -5.20 -0.32 24.74
C LEU A 124 -6.44 -0.67 25.58
N GLN A 125 -6.55 -1.93 25.99
CA GLN A 125 -7.65 -2.41 26.83
C GLN A 125 -7.38 -2.22 28.33
N ALA A 126 -6.75 -1.18 28.76
CA ALA A 126 -6.29 -0.85 30.13
C ALA A 126 -7.23 -1.18 31.30
N ALA A 127 -8.28 -1.97 31.07
CA ALA A 127 -9.16 -2.49 32.13
C ALA A 127 -8.50 -3.57 33.01
N THR A 128 -7.38 -4.15 32.58
CA THR A 128 -6.70 -5.24 33.31
C THR A 128 -5.24 -4.97 33.62
N GLY A 129 -4.62 -3.92 33.04
CA GLY A 129 -3.24 -3.56 33.29
C GLY A 129 -3.13 -2.45 34.34
N SER A 130 -2.34 -2.67 35.38
CA SER A 130 -1.92 -1.60 36.26
C SER A 130 -0.98 -0.67 35.48
N ALA A 131 -1.21 0.63 35.57
CA ALA A 131 -0.28 1.63 35.01
C ALA A 131 1.15 1.47 35.54
N ASP A 132 1.30 0.77 36.65
CA ASP A 132 2.58 0.53 37.33
C ASP A 132 3.25 -0.79 36.89
N CYS A 133 2.67 -1.52 35.93
CA CYS A 133 3.13 -2.85 35.51
C CYS A 133 3.28 -3.86 36.67
N THR A 134 2.75 -3.53 37.85
CA THR A 134 2.77 -4.40 39.03
C THR A 134 1.76 -5.53 38.86
N GLY A 135 2.13 -6.73 39.25
CA GLY A 135 1.24 -7.91 39.14
C GLY A 135 1.30 -8.63 37.81
N PHE A 136 2.24 -8.29 36.90
CA PHE A 136 2.44 -9.08 35.70
C PHE A 136 2.74 -10.54 36.06
N ASN A 137 1.89 -11.43 35.58
CA ASN A 137 2.11 -12.86 35.71
C ASN A 137 2.00 -13.53 34.32
N ALA A 138 3.11 -14.02 33.82
CA ALA A 138 3.17 -14.65 32.51
C ALA A 138 2.23 -15.87 32.38
N SER A 139 1.83 -16.50 33.49
CA SER A 139 0.91 -17.64 33.50
C SER A 139 -0.56 -17.27 33.31
N THR A 140 -0.93 -15.99 33.55
CA THR A 140 -2.30 -15.48 33.32
C THR A 140 -2.58 -15.21 31.86
N PHE A 141 -1.56 -15.11 31.01
CA PHE A 141 -1.71 -15.03 29.56
C PHE A 141 -2.09 -16.39 29.02
N GLN A 142 -3.34 -16.56 28.68
CA GLN A 142 -3.94 -17.82 28.22
C GLN A 142 -3.49 -18.20 26.79
N THR A 143 -4.20 -19.18 26.21
CA THR A 143 -3.95 -19.74 24.87
C THR A 143 -3.87 -18.72 23.76
N THR A 144 -4.47 -17.51 23.91
CA THR A 144 -4.37 -16.39 22.98
C THR A 144 -2.98 -15.75 22.92
N SER A 145 -2.10 -16.02 23.90
CA SER A 145 -0.72 -15.51 23.92
C SER A 145 0.25 -16.29 23.01
N GLN A 146 -0.25 -16.84 21.92
CA GLN A 146 0.54 -17.57 20.93
C GLN A 146 0.89 -16.69 19.73
N VAL A 147 2.04 -16.98 19.10
CA VAL A 147 2.45 -16.39 17.83
C VAL A 147 1.67 -17.08 16.69
N TYR A 148 0.37 -16.82 16.59
CA TYR A 148 -0.46 -17.42 15.55
C TYR A 148 -0.17 -16.89 14.14
N THR A 149 0.65 -15.83 14.03
CA THR A 149 1.16 -15.28 12.77
C THR A 149 2.34 -16.07 12.19
N PHE A 150 2.75 -17.19 12.80
CA PHE A 150 3.80 -18.09 12.29
C PHE A 150 3.55 -18.55 10.84
N GLY A 151 2.30 -18.53 10.38
CA GLY A 151 1.91 -18.83 9.00
C GLY A 151 2.39 -17.81 7.98
N ASP A 152 2.71 -16.59 8.40
CA ASP A 152 3.30 -15.57 7.52
C ASP A 152 4.75 -15.92 7.20
N PRO A 153 5.20 -15.81 5.93
CA PRO A 153 6.59 -16.00 5.56
C PRO A 153 7.52 -14.98 6.23
N PRO A 154 8.80 -15.31 6.44
CA PRO A 154 9.66 -14.62 7.38
C PRO A 154 10.35 -13.35 6.87
N VAL A 155 10.24 -12.97 5.59
CA VAL A 155 11.08 -11.91 4.99
C VAL A 155 10.88 -10.56 5.69
N TYR A 156 9.63 -10.17 6.00
CA TYR A 156 9.36 -8.95 6.75
C TYR A 156 10.03 -8.97 8.12
N TYR A 157 9.80 -10.04 8.88
CA TYR A 157 10.32 -10.18 10.24
C TYR A 157 11.84 -10.29 10.27
N ALA A 158 12.44 -10.96 9.28
CA ALA A 158 13.89 -11.08 9.18
C ALA A 158 14.54 -9.73 8.92
N ILE A 159 14.04 -8.96 7.96
CA ILE A 159 14.61 -7.64 7.64
C ILE A 159 14.41 -6.68 8.82
N THR A 160 13.17 -6.53 9.29
CA THR A 160 12.85 -5.58 10.35
C THR A 160 13.47 -6.01 11.68
N GLY A 161 13.38 -7.30 12.05
CA GLY A 161 13.91 -7.80 13.32
C GLY A 161 15.44 -7.77 13.42
N LEU A 162 16.15 -8.04 12.32
CA LEU A 162 17.62 -7.91 12.30
C LEU A 162 18.06 -6.45 12.41
N LEU A 163 17.37 -5.53 11.73
CA LEU A 163 17.64 -4.10 11.86
C LEU A 163 17.32 -3.61 13.28
N ASP A 164 16.19 -4.02 13.82
CA ASP A 164 15.77 -3.71 15.18
C ASP A 164 16.82 -4.18 16.21
N ARG A 165 17.25 -5.41 16.13
CA ARG A 165 18.30 -5.95 17.00
C ARG A 165 19.59 -5.12 17.01
N VAL A 166 19.91 -4.51 15.87
CA VAL A 166 21.14 -3.67 15.74
C VAL A 166 20.88 -2.27 16.30
N ILE A 167 19.69 -1.71 16.09
CA ILE A 167 19.36 -0.31 16.40
C ILE A 167 18.84 -0.15 17.83
N SER A 168 18.00 -1.07 18.35
CA SER A 168 17.40 -0.95 19.69
C SER A 168 18.41 -0.71 20.82
N PRO A 169 19.59 -1.36 20.86
CA PRO A 169 20.57 -1.10 21.91
C PRO A 169 21.18 0.32 21.86
N LEU A 170 21.02 1.01 20.72
CA LEU A 170 21.55 2.35 20.51
C LEU A 170 20.55 3.44 20.91
N VAL A 171 19.27 3.09 21.11
CA VAL A 171 18.20 4.00 21.47
C VAL A 171 17.99 3.92 22.99
N PRO A 172 18.10 5.03 23.76
CA PRO A 172 17.86 5.01 25.20
C PRO A 172 16.39 4.83 25.52
N GLY A 173 16.08 4.03 26.55
CA GLY A 173 14.72 3.82 27.07
C GLY A 173 14.40 2.35 27.32
N THR A 174 13.29 2.07 28.02
CA THR A 174 12.88 0.74 28.45
C THR A 174 12.11 -0.07 27.39
N HIS A 175 11.51 0.62 26.39
CA HIS A 175 10.65 0.01 25.36
C HIS A 175 11.26 0.04 23.96
N ASN A 176 12.58 -0.06 23.89
CA ASN A 176 13.31 0.20 22.66
C ASN A 176 12.92 -0.74 21.52
N PHE A 177 12.81 -2.05 21.78
CA PHE A 177 12.57 -3.03 20.74
C PHE A 177 11.25 -2.80 19.99
N ILE A 178 10.12 -2.62 20.70
CA ILE A 178 8.82 -2.41 20.05
C ILE A 178 8.77 -1.07 19.31
N ASN A 179 9.27 0.01 19.95
CA ASN A 179 9.25 1.32 19.32
C ASN A 179 10.17 1.40 18.10
N VAL A 180 11.38 0.83 18.18
CA VAL A 180 12.30 0.76 17.04
C VAL A 180 11.72 -0.11 15.92
N GLY A 181 11.11 -1.26 16.25
CA GLY A 181 10.42 -2.10 15.28
C GLY A 181 9.31 -1.36 14.53
N ARG A 182 8.54 -0.50 15.21
CA ARG A 182 7.53 0.39 14.61
C ARG A 182 8.15 1.50 13.78
N ASP A 183 9.19 2.16 14.28
CA ASP A 183 9.88 3.26 13.59
C ASP A 183 10.52 2.78 12.27
N LEU A 184 10.99 1.53 12.23
CA LEU A 184 11.46 0.88 11.00
C LEU A 184 10.38 0.74 9.92
N GLY A 185 9.11 0.88 10.26
CA GLY A 185 8.02 1.03 9.31
C GLY A 185 8.18 2.19 8.36
N ALA A 186 8.93 3.25 8.76
CA ALA A 186 9.27 4.37 7.89
C ALA A 186 10.10 3.94 6.67
N LEU A 187 10.93 2.89 6.78
CA LEU A 187 11.70 2.34 5.65
C LEU A 187 10.78 1.65 4.65
N TRP A 188 9.79 0.88 5.14
CA TRP A 188 8.80 0.22 4.29
C TRP A 188 7.93 1.25 3.57
N LEU A 189 7.47 2.28 4.28
CA LEU A 189 6.70 3.39 3.72
C LEU A 189 7.50 4.17 2.68
N PHE A 190 8.73 4.58 3.01
CA PHE A 190 9.62 5.26 2.07
C PHE A 190 9.85 4.42 0.81
N GLY A 191 10.17 3.14 0.98
CA GLY A 191 10.33 2.21 -0.14
C GLY A 191 9.08 2.16 -1.03
N ALA A 192 7.90 2.08 -0.43
CA ALA A 192 6.63 2.07 -1.15
C ALA A 192 6.42 3.36 -1.97
N MET A 193 6.65 4.52 -1.35
CA MET A 193 6.53 5.84 -1.99
C MET A 193 7.53 6.00 -3.13
N LEU A 194 8.79 5.64 -2.91
CA LEU A 194 9.84 5.75 -3.93
C LEU A 194 9.57 4.84 -5.14
N VAL A 195 9.19 3.58 -4.89
CA VAL A 195 8.89 2.65 -5.98
C VAL A 195 7.61 3.05 -6.71
N LEU A 196 6.60 3.59 -6.02
CA LEU A 196 5.41 4.16 -6.66
C LEU A 196 5.77 5.35 -7.56
N TYR A 197 6.63 6.26 -7.08
CA TYR A 197 7.15 7.36 -7.91
C TYR A 197 7.84 6.82 -9.18
N LEU A 198 8.74 5.86 -9.02
CA LEU A 198 9.46 5.26 -10.16
C LEU A 198 8.52 4.55 -11.13
N ALA A 199 7.50 3.84 -10.62
CA ALA A 199 6.47 3.21 -11.43
C ALA A 199 5.67 4.26 -12.21
N ALA A 200 5.22 5.33 -11.56
CA ALA A 200 4.51 6.44 -12.21
C ALA A 200 5.35 7.08 -13.32
N ARG A 201 6.65 7.27 -13.10
CA ARG A 201 7.57 7.77 -14.14
C ARG A 201 7.67 6.82 -15.33
N LYS A 202 7.68 5.50 -15.10
CA LYS A 202 7.63 4.50 -16.19
C LYS A 202 6.31 4.55 -16.97
N PHE A 203 5.19 4.82 -16.32
CA PHE A 203 3.92 5.11 -16.98
C PHE A 203 3.87 6.48 -17.66
N ARG A 204 5.01 7.17 -17.77
CA ARG A 204 5.19 8.49 -18.42
C ARG A 204 4.39 9.61 -17.76
N ILE A 205 4.07 9.49 -16.48
CA ILE A 205 3.46 10.54 -15.68
C ILE A 205 4.53 11.57 -15.35
N ALA A 206 4.21 12.86 -15.51
CA ALA A 206 5.14 13.94 -15.23
C ALA A 206 5.60 13.92 -13.75
N PRO A 207 6.87 14.32 -13.46
CA PRO A 207 7.47 14.18 -12.13
C PRO A 207 6.63 14.76 -11.00
N ALA A 208 5.98 15.91 -11.23
CA ALA A 208 5.16 16.57 -10.23
C ALA A 208 3.93 15.74 -9.83
N TYR A 209 3.22 15.14 -10.80
CA TYR A 209 2.09 14.24 -10.51
C TYR A 209 2.55 12.92 -9.88
N ALA A 210 3.70 12.41 -10.33
CA ALA A 210 4.29 11.20 -9.74
C ALA A 210 4.67 11.42 -8.27
N PHE A 211 5.24 12.59 -7.93
CA PHE A 211 5.53 12.98 -6.55
C PHE A 211 4.25 13.13 -5.72
N ALA A 212 3.23 13.83 -6.23
CA ALA A 212 1.95 13.98 -5.55
C ALA A 212 1.28 12.62 -5.29
N ALA A 213 1.34 11.69 -6.25
CA ALA A 213 0.86 10.32 -6.07
C ALA A 213 1.61 9.57 -4.96
N ALA A 214 2.95 9.64 -4.96
CA ALA A 214 3.75 9.02 -3.93
C ALA A 214 3.48 9.63 -2.54
N ALA A 215 3.35 10.96 -2.45
CA ALA A 215 3.04 11.67 -1.21
C ALA A 215 1.61 11.44 -0.70
N LEU A 216 0.67 11.02 -1.57
CA LEU A 216 -0.68 10.65 -1.16
C LEU A 216 -0.74 9.31 -0.44
N LEU A 217 0.21 8.41 -0.67
CA LEU A 217 0.20 7.05 -0.12
C LEU A 217 0.16 7.02 1.42
N PRO A 218 1.04 7.73 2.17
CA PRO A 218 0.97 7.77 3.63
C PRO A 218 -0.26 8.49 4.18
N LEU A 219 -0.99 9.24 3.35
CA LEU A 219 -2.22 9.92 3.75
C LEU A 219 -3.45 9.01 3.68
N CYS A 220 -3.26 7.77 3.27
CA CYS A 220 -4.23 6.68 3.45
C CYS A 220 -4.07 6.15 4.89
N PRO A 221 -5.05 6.35 5.80
CA PRO A 221 -4.89 5.98 7.21
C PRO A 221 -4.50 4.52 7.41
N GLY A 222 -5.04 3.61 6.58
CA GLY A 222 -4.68 2.19 6.64
C GLY A 222 -3.20 1.91 6.31
N VAL A 223 -2.57 2.68 5.42
CA VAL A 223 -1.14 2.55 5.12
C VAL A 223 -0.30 3.07 6.28
N LEU A 224 -0.63 4.26 6.80
CA LEU A 224 0.10 4.82 7.95
C LEU A 224 -0.04 3.92 9.18
N ALA A 225 -1.25 3.45 9.49
CA ALA A 225 -1.48 2.51 10.59
C ALA A 225 -0.65 1.23 10.44
N SER A 226 -0.62 0.63 9.24
CA SER A 226 0.15 -0.60 9.00
C SER A 226 1.66 -0.38 9.07
N THR A 227 2.15 0.82 8.75
CA THR A 227 3.58 1.14 8.80
C THR A 227 4.04 1.73 10.13
N SER A 228 3.13 2.10 11.03
CA SER A 228 3.44 2.56 12.40
C SER A 228 3.20 1.49 13.46
N GLN A 229 2.95 0.26 13.05
CA GLN A 229 2.77 -0.93 13.90
C GLN A 229 3.66 -2.06 13.41
N ILE A 230 3.98 -3.00 14.31
CA ILE A 230 4.68 -4.23 13.91
C ILE A 230 3.66 -5.19 13.30
N THR A 231 3.64 -5.26 11.97
CA THR A 231 2.73 -6.15 11.23
C THR A 231 3.29 -6.51 9.86
N SER A 232 3.01 -7.72 9.39
CA SER A 232 3.35 -8.18 8.03
C SER A 232 2.62 -7.41 6.92
N ASP A 233 1.68 -6.52 7.27
CA ASP A 233 1.01 -5.62 6.34
C ASP A 233 1.86 -4.37 6.00
N ALA A 234 2.85 -4.02 6.83
CA ALA A 234 3.73 -2.86 6.62
C ALA A 234 4.39 -2.83 5.22
N PRO A 235 4.94 -3.93 4.68
CA PRO A 235 5.48 -3.97 3.33
C PRO A 235 4.42 -4.01 2.22
N GLY A 236 3.13 -4.13 2.53
CA GLY A 236 2.06 -4.33 1.55
C GLY A 236 2.03 -3.27 0.44
N ALA A 237 2.10 -2.00 0.81
CA ALA A 237 2.14 -0.90 -0.17
C ALA A 237 3.42 -0.92 -1.04
N LEU A 238 4.57 -1.33 -0.50
CA LEU A 238 5.80 -1.52 -1.27
C LEU A 238 5.64 -2.67 -2.28
N CYS A 239 5.05 -3.77 -1.86
CA CYS A 239 4.77 -4.93 -2.72
C CYS A 239 3.83 -4.55 -3.87
N GLY A 240 2.79 -3.77 -3.59
CA GLY A 240 1.90 -3.21 -4.60
C GLY A 240 2.62 -2.30 -5.59
N SER A 241 3.49 -1.41 -5.10
CA SER A 241 4.30 -0.52 -5.93
C SER A 241 5.30 -1.28 -6.81
N LEU A 242 5.90 -2.37 -6.30
CA LEU A 242 6.76 -3.27 -7.07
C LEU A 242 5.97 -3.97 -8.19
N GLY A 243 4.75 -4.42 -7.90
CA GLY A 243 3.85 -4.97 -8.92
C GLY A 243 3.60 -3.99 -10.06
N LEU A 244 3.30 -2.71 -9.75
CA LEU A 244 3.16 -1.65 -10.74
C LEU A 244 4.43 -1.42 -11.55
N TYR A 245 5.58 -1.41 -10.90
CA TYR A 245 6.86 -1.23 -11.58
C TYR A 245 7.14 -2.37 -12.56
N VAL A 246 6.87 -3.62 -12.18
CA VAL A 246 7.00 -4.80 -13.05
C VAL A 246 5.99 -4.73 -14.19
N LEU A 247 4.73 -4.35 -13.91
CA LEU A 247 3.71 -4.15 -14.93
C LEU A 247 4.17 -3.12 -15.98
N ALA A 248 4.68 -1.96 -15.53
CA ALA A 248 5.19 -0.93 -16.45
C ALA A 248 6.34 -1.45 -17.33
N ARG A 249 7.26 -2.25 -16.78
CA ARG A 249 8.33 -2.87 -17.58
C ARG A 249 7.79 -3.74 -18.71
N ILE A 250 6.70 -4.47 -18.45
CA ILE A 250 6.09 -5.38 -19.43
C ILE A 250 5.30 -4.59 -20.48
N ILE A 251 4.38 -3.71 -20.05
CA ILE A 251 3.42 -3.09 -20.98
C ILE A 251 3.93 -1.81 -21.63
N ILE A 252 4.83 -1.06 -20.98
CA ILE A 252 5.40 0.20 -21.47
C ILE A 252 6.78 -0.01 -22.08
N ASP A 253 7.73 -0.55 -21.29
CA ASP A 253 9.13 -0.71 -21.71
C ASP A 253 9.33 -1.92 -22.64
N LYS A 254 8.32 -2.82 -22.72
CA LYS A 254 8.39 -4.08 -23.48
C LYS A 254 9.56 -4.98 -23.06
N ARG A 255 10.01 -4.83 -21.79
CA ARG A 255 11.10 -5.64 -21.23
C ARG A 255 10.56 -6.95 -20.68
N MET A 256 10.77 -8.04 -21.41
CA MET A 256 10.24 -9.37 -21.14
C MET A 256 11.27 -10.31 -20.48
N GLY A 257 12.15 -9.76 -19.61
CA GLY A 257 13.07 -10.57 -18.82
C GLY A 257 12.34 -11.30 -17.70
N LEU A 258 12.72 -12.54 -17.42
CA LEU A 258 12.01 -13.45 -16.49
C LEU A 258 12.47 -13.28 -15.04
N LEU A 259 13.74 -12.93 -14.82
CA LEU A 259 14.34 -12.88 -13.49
C LEU A 259 13.66 -11.84 -12.58
N VAL A 260 13.39 -10.64 -13.09
CA VAL A 260 12.79 -9.57 -12.25
C VAL A 260 11.37 -9.91 -11.80
N PRO A 261 10.43 -10.36 -12.67
CA PRO A 261 9.13 -10.85 -12.22
C PRO A 261 9.22 -11.99 -11.20
N PHE A 262 10.10 -12.95 -11.43
CA PHE A 262 10.30 -14.09 -10.53
C PHE A 262 10.77 -13.63 -9.13
N LEU A 263 11.88 -12.89 -9.05
CA LEU A 263 12.44 -12.43 -7.78
C LEU A 263 11.49 -11.47 -7.05
N ALA A 264 10.83 -10.56 -7.78
CA ALA A 264 9.82 -9.69 -7.20
C ALA A 264 8.68 -10.51 -6.56
N THR A 265 8.21 -11.56 -7.24
CA THR A 265 7.15 -12.43 -6.71
C THR A 265 7.61 -13.19 -5.47
N VAL A 266 8.79 -13.80 -5.49
CA VAL A 266 9.34 -14.51 -4.33
C VAL A 266 9.50 -13.58 -3.14
N LEU A 267 10.05 -12.38 -3.34
CA LEU A 267 10.26 -11.40 -2.26
C LEU A 267 8.94 -10.88 -1.69
N THR A 268 7.98 -10.50 -2.54
CA THR A 268 6.70 -9.96 -2.07
C THR A 268 5.87 -11.02 -1.37
N THR A 269 5.76 -12.23 -1.93
CA THR A 269 5.09 -13.38 -1.28
C THR A 269 5.80 -13.77 0.01
N GLY A 270 7.14 -13.63 0.07
CA GLY A 270 7.97 -13.90 1.24
C GLY A 270 7.77 -12.91 2.41
N THR A 271 7.18 -11.73 2.19
CA THR A 271 6.81 -10.81 3.29
C THR A 271 5.47 -11.19 3.92
N LYS A 272 4.50 -11.52 3.10
CA LYS A 272 3.17 -12.04 3.42
C LYS A 272 2.58 -12.64 2.15
N ILE A 273 1.87 -13.74 2.25
CA ILE A 273 1.33 -14.43 1.06
C ILE A 273 0.45 -13.49 0.22
N LEU A 274 -0.43 -12.72 0.87
CA LEU A 274 -1.30 -11.76 0.19
C LEU A 274 -0.54 -10.59 -0.48
N ASN A 275 0.66 -10.28 -0.02
CA ASN A 275 1.51 -9.27 -0.64
C ASN A 275 2.05 -9.68 -2.02
N GLY A 276 1.97 -10.96 -2.37
CA GLY A 276 2.26 -11.49 -3.70
C GLY A 276 1.14 -11.29 -4.74
N MET A 277 -0.09 -10.94 -4.31
CA MET A 277 -1.25 -10.80 -5.19
C MET A 277 -1.05 -9.78 -6.34
N PRO A 278 -0.42 -8.60 -6.13
CA PRO A 278 -0.15 -7.68 -7.24
C PRO A 278 0.68 -8.31 -8.36
N LEU A 279 1.64 -9.16 -8.01
CA LEU A 279 2.46 -9.87 -9.02
C LEU A 279 1.66 -10.97 -9.73
N LEU A 280 0.76 -11.68 -9.04
CA LEU A 280 -0.17 -12.62 -9.70
C LEU A 280 -1.06 -11.90 -10.71
N VAL A 281 -1.55 -10.69 -10.40
CA VAL A 281 -2.30 -9.86 -11.36
C VAL A 281 -1.41 -9.48 -12.54
N VAL A 282 -0.14 -9.13 -12.32
CA VAL A 282 0.83 -8.90 -13.41
C VAL A 282 1.02 -10.16 -14.27
N GLY A 283 1.13 -11.32 -13.64
CA GLY A 283 1.18 -12.62 -14.33
C GLY A 283 -0.06 -12.87 -15.18
N GLY A 284 -1.25 -12.57 -14.64
CA GLY A 284 -2.52 -12.64 -15.37
C GLY A 284 -2.55 -11.71 -16.59
N VAL A 285 -2.12 -10.45 -16.42
CA VAL A 285 -2.02 -9.52 -17.56
C VAL A 285 -1.06 -10.05 -18.62
N ALA A 286 0.10 -10.57 -18.22
CA ALA A 286 1.07 -11.17 -19.13
C ALA A 286 0.47 -12.40 -19.86
N PHE A 287 -0.27 -13.25 -19.14
CA PHE A 287 -1.00 -14.37 -19.72
C PHE A 287 -1.96 -13.92 -20.83
N PHE A 288 -2.82 -12.94 -20.54
CA PHE A 288 -3.78 -12.45 -21.54
C PHE A 288 -3.11 -11.80 -22.74
N ILE A 289 -1.98 -11.11 -22.56
CA ILE A 289 -1.17 -10.58 -23.68
C ILE A 289 -0.65 -11.73 -24.53
N GLY A 290 -0.07 -12.75 -23.90
CA GLY A 290 0.46 -13.92 -24.60
C GLY A 290 -0.62 -14.74 -25.29
N ALA A 291 -1.74 -15.00 -24.63
CA ALA A 291 -2.88 -15.72 -25.17
C ALA A 291 -3.50 -14.99 -26.39
N ALA A 292 -3.61 -13.65 -26.31
CA ALA A 292 -4.09 -12.85 -27.43
C ALA A 292 -3.15 -12.88 -28.64
N ALA A 293 -1.83 -12.92 -28.41
CA ALA A 293 -0.85 -13.09 -29.48
C ALA A 293 -0.93 -14.52 -30.11
N LEU A 294 -1.09 -15.52 -29.25
CA LEU A 294 -1.27 -16.91 -29.65
C LEU A 294 -2.53 -17.11 -30.50
N TYR A 295 -3.64 -16.53 -30.08
CA TYR A 295 -4.89 -16.54 -30.86
C TYR A 295 -4.71 -15.94 -32.27
N ARG A 296 -3.81 -14.95 -32.40
CA ARG A 296 -3.43 -14.38 -33.72
C ARG A 296 -2.38 -15.17 -34.46
N ARG A 297 -2.00 -16.34 -33.95
CA ARG A 297 -0.94 -17.21 -34.47
C ARG A 297 0.46 -16.57 -34.48
N ASP A 298 0.69 -15.55 -33.66
CA ASP A 298 1.99 -14.90 -33.48
C ASP A 298 2.74 -15.51 -32.29
N TRP A 299 3.34 -16.67 -32.49
CA TRP A 299 4.10 -17.40 -31.47
C TRP A 299 5.30 -16.64 -30.93
N ARG A 300 5.94 -15.84 -31.77
CA ARG A 300 7.14 -15.10 -31.40
C ARG A 300 6.80 -14.04 -30.34
N THR A 301 5.69 -13.35 -30.49
CA THR A 301 5.20 -12.35 -29.52
C THR A 301 4.53 -13.00 -28.30
N ALA A 302 3.97 -14.22 -28.45
CA ALA A 302 3.24 -14.91 -27.38
C ALA A 302 4.15 -15.48 -26.29
N ILE A 303 5.30 -16.08 -26.66
CA ILE A 303 6.07 -16.95 -25.78
C ILE A 303 6.62 -16.22 -24.53
N ARG A 304 7.15 -15.02 -24.69
CA ARG A 304 7.74 -14.27 -23.59
C ARG A 304 6.73 -13.85 -22.52
N PRO A 305 5.56 -13.24 -22.84
CA PRO A 305 4.52 -12.97 -21.86
C PRO A 305 4.01 -14.24 -21.17
N LEU A 306 3.83 -15.35 -21.87
CA LEU A 306 3.41 -16.62 -21.25
C LEU A 306 4.48 -17.14 -20.27
N LEU A 307 5.75 -17.06 -20.61
CA LEU A 307 6.83 -17.43 -19.70
C LEU A 307 6.88 -16.53 -18.46
N ILE A 308 6.59 -15.22 -18.59
CA ILE A 308 6.46 -14.32 -17.43
C ILE A 308 5.32 -14.78 -16.53
N SER A 309 4.16 -15.13 -17.09
CA SER A 309 3.05 -15.68 -16.31
C SER A 309 3.47 -16.95 -15.54
N VAL A 310 4.14 -17.87 -16.23
CA VAL A 310 4.63 -19.12 -15.61
C VAL A 310 5.60 -18.85 -14.47
N VAL A 311 6.62 -17.98 -14.65
CA VAL A 311 7.60 -17.72 -13.58
C VAL A 311 7.01 -16.97 -12.39
N VAL A 312 5.98 -16.14 -12.62
CA VAL A 312 5.23 -15.50 -11.53
C VAL A 312 4.45 -16.54 -10.73
N VAL A 313 3.70 -17.41 -11.40
CA VAL A 313 2.93 -18.48 -10.72
C VAL A 313 3.88 -19.45 -9.99
N LEU A 314 5.00 -19.81 -10.61
CA LEU A 314 6.02 -20.66 -9.98
C LEU A 314 6.65 -19.95 -8.76
N GLY A 315 7.04 -18.68 -8.87
CA GLY A 315 7.60 -17.92 -7.77
C GLY A 315 6.64 -17.81 -6.58
N PHE A 316 5.37 -17.54 -6.84
CA PHE A 316 4.32 -17.52 -5.82
C PHE A 316 4.11 -18.92 -5.21
N GLY A 317 3.89 -19.92 -6.05
CA GLY A 317 3.61 -21.29 -5.61
C GLY A 317 4.76 -21.91 -4.82
N LEU A 318 6.00 -21.74 -5.26
CA LEU A 318 7.19 -22.23 -4.54
C LEU A 318 7.33 -21.56 -3.18
N THR A 319 7.13 -20.24 -3.08
CA THR A 319 7.21 -19.53 -1.80
C THR A 319 6.09 -19.95 -0.86
N TYR A 320 4.85 -19.95 -1.34
CA TYR A 320 3.67 -20.34 -0.57
C TYR A 320 3.76 -21.79 -0.10
N GLN A 321 3.94 -22.72 -1.02
CA GLN A 321 3.95 -24.16 -0.72
C GLN A 321 5.19 -24.56 0.07
N GLY A 322 6.35 -23.98 -0.24
CA GLY A 322 7.58 -24.21 0.50
C GLY A 322 7.45 -23.79 1.96
N TRP A 323 6.87 -22.59 2.19
CA TRP A 323 6.64 -22.11 3.55
C TRP A 323 5.60 -22.95 4.31
N ASN A 324 4.47 -23.24 3.69
CA ASN A 324 3.43 -24.07 4.29
C ASN A 324 3.96 -25.48 4.62
N SER A 325 4.68 -26.09 3.69
CA SER A 325 5.29 -27.39 3.93
C SER A 325 6.27 -27.37 5.09
N TYR A 326 7.12 -26.34 5.17
CA TYR A 326 8.04 -26.14 6.28
C TYR A 326 7.30 -26.00 7.63
N GLN A 327 6.23 -25.21 7.70
CA GLN A 327 5.49 -24.98 8.93
C GLN A 327 4.58 -26.15 9.33
N ASN A 328 4.06 -26.91 8.36
CA ASN A 328 3.16 -28.04 8.66
C ASN A 328 3.83 -29.17 9.44
N HIS A 329 5.14 -29.33 9.31
CA HIS A 329 5.92 -30.35 10.01
C HIS A 329 6.48 -29.89 11.37
N ARG A 330 6.06 -28.67 11.84
CA ARG A 330 6.64 -28.06 13.05
C ARG A 330 5.57 -27.69 14.06
N GLY A 331 5.96 -27.76 15.34
CA GLY A 331 5.13 -27.34 16.45
C GLY A 331 4.14 -28.40 16.95
N VAL A 332 3.06 -27.94 17.57
CA VAL A 332 2.08 -28.80 18.24
C VAL A 332 1.19 -29.49 17.21
N ALA A 333 0.99 -30.79 17.33
CA ALA A 333 0.03 -31.54 16.53
C ALA A 333 -1.41 -31.09 16.87
N ASN A 334 -2.29 -31.11 15.86
CA ASN A 334 -3.71 -30.72 15.99
C ASN A 334 -3.90 -29.29 16.53
N TRP A 335 -2.98 -28.39 16.21
CA TRP A 335 -3.07 -27.00 16.61
C TRP A 335 -4.30 -26.31 15.97
N VAL A 336 -5.08 -25.64 16.80
CA VAL A 336 -6.21 -24.82 16.36
C VAL A 336 -5.82 -23.35 16.51
N ASN A 337 -6.10 -22.55 15.49
CA ASN A 337 -5.85 -21.11 15.54
C ASN A 337 -6.71 -20.46 16.63
N PRO A 338 -6.11 -19.83 17.66
CA PRO A 338 -6.88 -19.21 18.74
C PRO A 338 -7.93 -18.19 18.27
N ASN A 339 -7.66 -17.49 17.17
CA ASN A 339 -8.59 -16.51 16.62
C ASN A 339 -9.81 -17.14 15.93
N LEU A 340 -9.69 -18.39 15.46
CA LEU A 340 -10.79 -19.14 14.83
C LEU A 340 -11.52 -20.02 15.83
N ALA A 341 -10.88 -20.39 16.94
CA ALA A 341 -11.43 -21.29 17.95
C ALA A 341 -12.73 -20.74 18.59
N ASN A 342 -12.91 -19.42 18.61
CA ASN A 342 -14.06 -18.78 19.25
C ASN A 342 -15.29 -18.63 18.33
N GLY A 343 -15.24 -19.09 17.07
CA GLY A 343 -16.39 -19.12 16.15
C GLY A 343 -16.99 -17.76 15.76
N ALA A 344 -16.53 -16.67 16.37
CA ALA A 344 -17.14 -15.35 16.21
C ALA A 344 -16.79 -14.67 14.86
N ALA A 345 -15.78 -15.18 14.16
CA ALA A 345 -15.31 -14.58 12.90
C ALA A 345 -15.92 -15.21 11.65
N LEU A 346 -16.61 -16.35 11.79
CA LEU A 346 -17.16 -17.11 10.67
C LEU A 346 -18.68 -17.08 10.69
N THR A 347 -19.28 -16.93 9.52
CA THR A 347 -20.73 -17.00 9.31
C THR A 347 -21.11 -18.19 8.45
N GLY A 348 -22.41 -18.45 8.38
CA GLY A 348 -22.93 -19.49 7.49
C GLY A 348 -22.59 -19.25 6.01
N SER A 349 -22.71 -20.31 5.20
CA SER A 349 -22.30 -20.42 3.79
C SER A 349 -23.16 -19.63 2.79
N ARG A 350 -23.59 -18.42 3.11
CA ARG A 350 -24.48 -17.64 2.23
C ARG A 350 -23.67 -16.84 1.21
N ALA A 351 -24.04 -16.94 -0.07
CA ALA A 351 -23.45 -16.12 -1.13
C ALA A 351 -23.58 -14.60 -0.87
N GLY A 352 -24.57 -14.18 -0.06
CA GLY A 352 -24.74 -12.80 0.38
C GLY A 352 -23.59 -12.29 1.24
N ASP A 353 -22.99 -13.14 2.07
CA ASP A 353 -21.88 -12.77 2.95
C ASP A 353 -20.62 -12.49 2.11
N LEU A 354 -20.36 -13.33 1.09
CA LEU A 354 -19.28 -13.12 0.12
C LEU A 354 -19.44 -11.78 -0.60
N LEU A 355 -20.66 -11.48 -1.07
CA LEU A 355 -20.93 -10.22 -1.77
C LEU A 355 -20.75 -9.01 -0.85
N SER A 356 -21.23 -9.11 0.40
CA SER A 356 -21.04 -8.08 1.43
C SER A 356 -19.55 -7.81 1.68
N ASN A 357 -18.73 -8.85 1.80
CA ASN A 357 -17.29 -8.74 2.01
C ASN A 357 -16.56 -8.10 0.83
N LEU A 358 -16.96 -8.40 -0.40
CA LEU A 358 -16.44 -7.72 -1.59
C LEU A 358 -16.72 -6.22 -1.52
N PHE A 359 -17.96 -5.82 -1.21
CA PHE A 359 -18.33 -4.42 -1.08
C PHE A 359 -17.62 -3.73 0.08
N SER A 360 -17.50 -4.38 1.24
CA SER A 360 -16.82 -3.82 2.40
C SER A 360 -15.35 -3.55 2.13
N THR A 361 -14.67 -4.39 1.34
CA THR A 361 -13.30 -4.20 0.93
C THR A 361 -13.14 -2.93 0.07
N PHE A 362 -14.05 -2.69 -0.88
CA PHE A 362 -14.04 -1.45 -1.66
C PHE A 362 -14.38 -0.23 -0.81
N GLN A 363 -15.37 -0.33 0.05
CA GLN A 363 -15.83 0.77 0.89
C GLN A 363 -14.77 1.24 1.89
N ARG A 364 -13.92 0.32 2.37
CA ARG A 364 -12.96 0.57 3.44
C ARG A 364 -11.50 0.44 3.00
N LEU A 365 -11.24 0.52 1.69
CA LEU A 365 -9.92 0.30 1.10
C LEU A 365 -8.81 1.18 1.71
N THR A 366 -9.13 2.40 2.13
CA THR A 366 -8.15 3.34 2.70
C THR A 366 -8.08 3.29 4.21
N THR A 367 -9.02 2.60 4.86
CA THR A 367 -9.06 2.46 6.31
C THR A 367 -8.50 1.10 6.72
N ASN A 368 -7.72 1.09 7.80
CA ASN A 368 -7.54 -0.11 8.56
C ASN A 368 -8.72 -0.24 9.53
N PHE A 369 -9.21 -1.44 9.77
CA PHE A 369 -10.30 -1.70 10.71
C PHE A 369 -10.01 -1.13 12.12
N TRP A 370 -8.73 -1.08 12.45
CA TRP A 370 -8.21 -0.62 13.71
C TRP A 370 -7.18 0.50 13.47
N LEU A 371 -7.67 1.71 13.38
CA LEU A 371 -6.78 2.87 13.49
C LEU A 371 -6.26 2.93 14.93
N PRO A 372 -4.99 3.24 15.17
CA PRO A 372 -4.51 3.56 16.50
C PRO A 372 -5.43 4.60 17.14
N ALA A 373 -5.62 4.54 18.45
CA ALA A 373 -6.49 5.49 19.17
C ALA A 373 -6.12 6.95 18.90
N SER A 374 -4.84 7.21 18.62
CA SER A 374 -4.30 8.51 18.21
C SER A 374 -4.83 9.02 16.85
N ILE A 375 -5.32 8.12 15.98
CA ILE A 375 -5.79 8.46 14.63
C ILE A 375 -7.32 8.33 14.52
N ASN A 376 -8.01 7.89 15.58
CA ASN A 376 -9.47 7.73 15.62
C ASN A 376 -10.21 9.05 15.85
N GLY A 377 -10.13 9.98 14.91
CA GLY A 377 -10.97 11.18 14.90
C GLY A 377 -12.02 11.11 13.81
N GLU A 378 -13.20 11.67 14.04
CA GLU A 378 -14.24 11.79 12.99
C GLU A 378 -13.69 12.41 11.71
N THR A 379 -12.79 13.37 11.83
CA THR A 379 -12.15 14.05 10.70
C THR A 379 -11.31 13.10 9.87
N VAL A 380 -10.58 12.16 10.51
CA VAL A 380 -9.81 11.13 9.80
C VAL A 380 -10.71 10.13 9.11
N VAL A 381 -11.85 9.77 9.72
CA VAL A 381 -12.84 8.89 9.11
C VAL A 381 -13.47 9.57 7.88
N ILE A 382 -13.82 10.87 7.97
CA ILE A 382 -14.33 11.64 6.84
C ILE A 382 -13.29 11.70 5.72
N TRP A 383 -12.04 12.01 6.05
CA TRP A 383 -10.93 12.02 5.10
C TRP A 383 -10.74 10.66 4.43
N ALA A 384 -10.68 9.58 5.20
CA ALA A 384 -10.51 8.23 4.71
C ALA A 384 -11.66 7.83 3.75
N THR A 385 -12.91 8.18 4.10
CA THR A 385 -14.09 7.90 3.28
C THR A 385 -14.04 8.66 1.96
N LEU A 386 -13.73 9.97 1.99
CA LEU A 386 -13.56 10.78 0.79
C LEU A 386 -12.46 10.22 -0.11
N LEU A 387 -11.31 9.92 0.47
CA LEU A 387 -10.17 9.35 -0.24
C LEU A 387 -10.52 7.99 -0.85
N CYS A 388 -11.22 7.14 -0.10
CA CYS A 388 -11.69 5.84 -0.56
C CYS A 388 -12.59 5.99 -1.80
N ALA A 389 -13.59 6.86 -1.75
CA ALA A 389 -14.50 7.10 -2.88
C ALA A 389 -13.74 7.54 -4.15
N VAL A 390 -12.78 8.45 -3.99
CA VAL A 390 -11.95 8.92 -5.10
C VAL A 390 -11.06 7.80 -5.66
N LEU A 391 -10.44 6.99 -4.80
CA LEU A 391 -9.54 5.92 -5.20
C LEU A 391 -10.27 4.73 -5.83
N VAL A 392 -11.47 4.40 -5.36
CA VAL A 392 -12.31 3.35 -5.97
C VAL A 392 -12.84 3.78 -7.33
N ALA A 393 -13.19 5.06 -7.50
CA ALA A 393 -13.62 5.60 -8.79
C ALA A 393 -12.48 5.70 -9.82
N ALA A 394 -11.23 5.93 -9.39
CA ALA A 394 -10.11 6.21 -10.28
C ALA A 394 -9.82 5.09 -11.32
N PRO A 395 -9.81 3.79 -10.99
CA PRO A 395 -9.67 2.71 -11.97
C PRO A 395 -10.75 2.75 -13.07
N LEU A 396 -12.01 2.95 -12.69
CA LEU A 396 -13.14 3.05 -13.63
C LEU A 396 -13.00 4.28 -14.54
N MET A 397 -12.59 5.43 -13.97
CA MET A 397 -12.34 6.63 -14.74
C MET A 397 -11.20 6.45 -15.76
N VAL A 398 -10.13 5.75 -15.39
CA VAL A 398 -9.04 5.44 -16.31
C VAL A 398 -9.49 4.50 -17.42
N MET A 399 -10.31 3.48 -17.09
CA MET A 399 -10.85 2.55 -18.08
C MET A 399 -11.75 3.25 -19.09
N THR A 400 -12.71 4.06 -18.63
CA THR A 400 -13.67 4.77 -19.50
C THR A 400 -13.01 5.86 -20.35
N ALA A 401 -11.98 6.56 -19.79
CA ALA A 401 -11.21 7.56 -20.50
C ALA A 401 -10.12 6.99 -21.43
N SER A 402 -9.96 5.68 -21.51
CA SER A 402 -8.91 5.01 -22.26
C SER A 402 -9.51 4.15 -23.38
N ARG A 403 -8.84 4.11 -24.54
CA ARG A 403 -9.21 3.14 -25.57
C ARG A 403 -9.03 1.72 -25.04
N SER A 404 -9.95 0.82 -25.40
CA SER A 404 -9.84 -0.59 -25.10
C SER A 404 -8.45 -1.13 -25.49
N ARG A 405 -7.86 -1.97 -24.63
CA ARG A 405 -6.51 -2.54 -24.79
C ARG A 405 -5.35 -1.55 -24.72
N SER A 406 -5.57 -0.28 -24.43
CA SER A 406 -4.48 0.64 -24.09
C SER A 406 -3.91 0.31 -22.70
N TRP A 407 -2.68 0.76 -22.42
CA TRP A 407 -2.09 0.56 -21.09
C TRP A 407 -2.93 1.15 -19.96
N GLY A 408 -3.62 2.26 -20.20
CA GLY A 408 -4.51 2.87 -19.19
C GLY A 408 -5.71 1.98 -18.90
N TRP A 409 -6.32 1.37 -19.91
CA TRP A 409 -7.41 0.41 -19.71
C TRP A 409 -6.94 -0.82 -18.94
N ILE A 410 -5.76 -1.37 -19.33
CA ILE A 410 -5.16 -2.53 -18.64
C ILE A 410 -4.89 -2.20 -17.17
N LEU A 411 -4.31 -1.01 -16.87
CA LEU A 411 -4.03 -0.58 -15.51
C LEU A 411 -5.33 -0.49 -14.69
N GLY A 412 -6.37 0.18 -15.21
CA GLY A 412 -7.64 0.33 -14.50
C GLY A 412 -8.33 -1.01 -14.25
N ALA A 413 -8.40 -1.88 -15.27
CA ALA A 413 -8.99 -3.21 -15.16
C ALA A 413 -8.22 -4.09 -14.17
N ALA A 414 -6.89 -4.11 -14.26
CA ALA A 414 -6.04 -4.89 -13.36
C ALA A 414 -6.15 -4.39 -11.90
N THR A 415 -6.29 -3.08 -11.68
CA THR A 415 -6.51 -2.52 -10.34
C THR A 415 -7.85 -2.97 -9.77
N PHE A 416 -8.93 -2.81 -10.53
CA PHE A 416 -10.27 -3.17 -10.09
C PHE A 416 -10.38 -4.67 -9.80
N LEU A 417 -9.92 -5.51 -10.73
CA LEU A 417 -9.90 -6.96 -10.56
C LEU A 417 -8.97 -7.41 -9.44
N GLY A 418 -7.85 -6.71 -9.23
CA GLY A 418 -6.91 -7.03 -8.16
C GLY A 418 -7.51 -6.81 -6.77
N ILE A 419 -8.19 -5.68 -6.53
CA ILE A 419 -8.89 -5.42 -5.27
C ILE A 419 -9.96 -6.50 -5.01
N THR A 420 -10.76 -6.83 -6.02
CA THR A 420 -11.77 -7.89 -5.95
C THR A 420 -11.15 -9.26 -5.67
N ALA A 421 -10.05 -9.58 -6.36
CA ALA A 421 -9.39 -10.88 -6.24
C ALA A 421 -8.84 -11.15 -4.84
N VAL A 422 -8.36 -10.12 -4.11
CA VAL A 422 -7.87 -10.30 -2.73
C VAL A 422 -9.00 -10.81 -1.83
N ALA A 423 -10.15 -10.15 -1.83
CA ALA A 423 -11.28 -10.58 -1.01
C ALA A 423 -11.75 -11.99 -1.40
N LEU A 424 -11.85 -12.29 -2.71
CA LEU A 424 -12.24 -13.61 -3.19
C LEU A 424 -11.26 -14.72 -2.80
N VAL A 425 -9.94 -14.45 -2.86
CA VAL A 425 -8.92 -15.45 -2.48
C VAL A 425 -8.98 -15.73 -0.98
N VAL A 426 -9.13 -14.70 -0.15
CA VAL A 426 -9.26 -14.87 1.31
C VAL A 426 -10.50 -15.69 1.64
N GLU A 427 -11.64 -15.35 1.08
CA GLU A 427 -12.90 -16.07 1.31
C GLU A 427 -12.87 -17.50 0.78
N ALA A 428 -12.30 -17.72 -0.40
CA ALA A 428 -12.15 -19.06 -0.95
C ALA A 428 -11.26 -19.94 -0.06
N GLN A 429 -10.15 -19.37 0.48
CA GLN A 429 -9.28 -20.09 1.39
C GLN A 429 -10.00 -20.45 2.70
N VAL A 430 -10.77 -19.54 3.26
CA VAL A 430 -11.53 -19.76 4.50
C VAL A 430 -12.63 -20.78 4.27
N PHE A 431 -13.37 -20.65 3.17
CA PHE A 431 -14.44 -21.59 2.81
C PHE A 431 -13.91 -23.01 2.61
N MET A 432 -12.78 -23.17 1.89
CA MET A 432 -12.17 -24.49 1.70
C MET A 432 -11.70 -25.15 3.00
N ALA A 433 -11.36 -24.33 4.01
CA ALA A 433 -10.88 -24.83 5.30
C ALA A 433 -11.99 -25.11 6.31
N ASN A 434 -13.14 -24.39 6.25
CA ASN A 434 -14.12 -24.34 7.32
C ASN A 434 -15.58 -24.49 6.86
N ASP A 435 -15.83 -24.58 5.55
CA ASP A 435 -17.18 -24.55 4.92
C ASP A 435 -17.99 -23.29 5.32
N GLN A 436 -17.31 -22.21 5.67
CA GLN A 436 -17.89 -20.95 6.12
C GLN A 436 -17.12 -19.77 5.54
N TYR A 437 -17.77 -18.62 5.45
CA TYR A 437 -17.14 -17.35 5.07
C TYR A 437 -16.81 -16.52 6.29
N PHE A 438 -15.86 -15.60 6.15
CA PHE A 438 -15.64 -14.57 7.16
C PHE A 438 -16.89 -13.69 7.29
N LEU A 439 -17.19 -13.26 8.52
CA LEU A 439 -18.21 -12.23 8.77
C LEU A 439 -17.76 -10.90 8.13
N ASP A 440 -16.48 -10.58 8.21
CA ASP A 440 -15.88 -9.37 7.68
C ASP A 440 -14.41 -9.61 7.32
N VAL A 441 -14.09 -9.53 6.02
CA VAL A 441 -12.72 -9.60 5.55
C VAL A 441 -12.01 -8.29 5.88
N ALA A 442 -10.90 -8.37 6.59
CA ALA A 442 -10.14 -7.18 6.97
C ALA A 442 -9.70 -6.39 5.72
N PRO A 443 -10.17 -5.14 5.54
CA PRO A 443 -9.88 -4.33 4.34
C PRO A 443 -8.38 -4.10 4.12
N ARG A 444 -7.57 -4.18 5.20
CA ARG A 444 -6.11 -4.07 5.15
C ARG A 444 -5.45 -5.07 4.18
N TYR A 445 -6.10 -6.19 3.90
CA TYR A 445 -5.56 -7.17 2.94
C TYR A 445 -5.49 -6.63 1.51
N ALA A 446 -6.31 -5.64 1.16
CA ALA A 446 -6.27 -4.99 -0.14
C ALA A 446 -5.33 -3.77 -0.20
N LEU A 447 -4.63 -3.41 0.89
CA LEU A 447 -3.66 -2.30 0.92
C LEU A 447 -2.57 -2.42 -0.15
N THR A 448 -2.24 -3.65 -0.57
CA THR A 448 -1.30 -3.91 -1.66
C THR A 448 -1.76 -3.31 -3.00
N PHE A 449 -3.05 -3.03 -3.19
CA PHE A 449 -3.60 -2.42 -4.40
C PHE A 449 -3.84 -0.91 -4.28
N LEU A 450 -3.63 -0.31 -3.10
CA LEU A 450 -3.70 1.15 -2.94
C LEU A 450 -2.75 1.91 -3.88
N PRO A 451 -1.48 1.53 -4.04
CA PRO A 451 -0.59 2.17 -5.01
C PRO A 451 -1.13 2.15 -6.44
N TRP A 452 -1.86 1.09 -6.81
CA TRP A 452 -2.47 0.94 -8.13
C TRP A 452 -3.64 1.92 -8.32
N ALA A 453 -4.51 2.05 -7.32
CA ALA A 453 -5.60 3.02 -7.33
C ALA A 453 -5.09 4.47 -7.35
N ILE A 454 -4.06 4.76 -6.54
CA ILE A 454 -3.38 6.07 -6.52
C ILE A 454 -2.74 6.39 -7.89
N LEU A 455 -2.12 5.40 -8.53
CA LEU A 455 -1.57 5.59 -9.87
C LEU A 455 -2.67 5.87 -10.90
N CYS A 456 -3.81 5.18 -10.81
CA CYS A 456 -4.98 5.48 -11.64
C CYS A 456 -5.43 6.93 -11.44
N LEU A 457 -5.52 7.40 -10.20
CA LEU A 457 -5.86 8.79 -9.89
C LEU A 457 -4.84 9.76 -10.49
N ALA A 458 -3.54 9.48 -10.38
CA ALA A 458 -2.48 10.29 -10.97
C ALA A 458 -2.58 10.35 -12.51
N VAL A 459 -2.97 9.27 -13.16
CA VAL A 459 -3.23 9.24 -14.62
C VAL A 459 -4.40 10.17 -14.98
N VAL A 460 -5.50 10.13 -14.22
CA VAL A 460 -6.65 11.03 -14.43
C VAL A 460 -6.23 12.48 -14.22
N ALA A 461 -5.57 12.78 -13.11
CA ALA A 461 -5.11 14.13 -12.77
C ALA A 461 -4.15 14.69 -13.82
N ALA A 462 -3.21 13.89 -14.31
CA ALA A 462 -2.26 14.30 -15.35
C ALA A 462 -2.96 14.58 -16.69
N ARG A 463 -3.91 13.73 -17.09
CA ARG A 463 -4.68 13.93 -18.33
C ARG A 463 -5.56 15.18 -18.28
N ARG A 464 -6.13 15.47 -17.12
CA ARG A 464 -6.98 16.64 -16.88
C ARG A 464 -6.20 17.90 -16.49
N ARG A 465 -4.87 17.82 -16.41
CA ARG A 465 -3.95 18.91 -16.01
C ARG A 465 -4.27 19.51 -14.64
N LEU A 466 -4.71 18.68 -13.69
CA LEU A 466 -5.15 19.08 -12.33
C LEU A 466 -3.99 19.17 -11.34
N LEU A 467 -2.82 19.72 -11.73
CA LEU A 467 -1.63 19.73 -10.87
C LEU A 467 -1.86 20.51 -9.57
N LYS A 468 -2.41 21.72 -9.65
CA LYS A 468 -2.70 22.56 -8.47
C LYS A 468 -3.68 21.85 -7.52
N SER A 469 -4.75 21.29 -8.06
CA SER A 469 -5.74 20.53 -7.28
C SER A 469 -5.13 19.28 -6.64
N SER A 470 -4.22 18.58 -7.33
CA SER A 470 -3.53 17.42 -6.78
C SER A 470 -2.67 17.80 -5.57
N TYR A 471 -1.91 18.91 -5.65
CA TYR A 471 -1.12 19.38 -4.51
C TYR A 471 -1.98 19.94 -3.39
N ALA A 472 -3.08 20.64 -3.71
CA ALA A 472 -4.04 21.09 -2.70
C ALA A 472 -4.67 19.89 -1.97
N PHE A 473 -5.02 18.83 -2.68
CA PHE A 473 -5.58 17.61 -2.10
C PHE A 473 -4.57 16.88 -1.20
N VAL A 474 -3.31 16.76 -1.64
CA VAL A 474 -2.23 16.21 -0.81
C VAL A 474 -1.97 17.09 0.41
N GLY A 475 -1.92 18.41 0.23
CA GLY A 475 -1.75 19.37 1.33
C GLY A 475 -2.88 19.32 2.35
N LEU A 476 -4.13 19.20 1.90
CA LEU A 476 -5.29 19.00 2.77
C LEU A 476 -5.16 17.71 3.58
N GLY A 477 -4.86 16.58 2.90
CA GLY A 477 -4.68 15.31 3.57
C GLY A 477 -3.55 15.33 4.59
N LEU A 478 -2.41 15.96 4.26
CA LEU A 478 -1.30 16.13 5.19
C LEU A 478 -1.71 16.97 6.40
N ALA A 479 -2.43 18.07 6.20
CA ALA A 479 -2.94 18.90 7.29
C ALA A 479 -3.89 18.10 8.18
N VAL A 480 -4.84 17.35 7.60
CA VAL A 480 -5.77 16.49 8.35
C VAL A 480 -5.02 15.46 9.19
N MET A 481 -4.06 14.74 8.58
CA MET A 481 -3.30 13.70 9.29
C MET A 481 -2.44 14.31 10.41
N LEU A 482 -1.69 15.37 10.15
CA LEU A 482 -0.86 16.03 11.15
C LEU A 482 -1.68 16.61 12.31
N LEU A 483 -2.82 17.26 12.01
CA LEU A 483 -3.69 17.81 13.05
C LEU A 483 -4.35 16.69 13.87
N ALA A 484 -4.74 15.60 13.25
CA ALA A 484 -5.28 14.44 13.95
C ALA A 484 -4.23 13.80 14.86
N GLU A 485 -3.01 13.58 14.37
CA GLU A 485 -1.93 12.99 15.14
C GLU A 485 -1.43 13.90 16.27
N THR A 486 -1.44 15.22 16.06
CA THR A 486 -1.09 16.17 17.14
C THR A 486 -2.18 16.35 18.17
N GLY A 487 -3.35 15.77 17.96
CA GLY A 487 -4.49 15.90 18.87
C GLY A 487 -5.22 17.24 18.80
N LEU A 488 -4.83 18.13 17.85
CA LEU A 488 -5.48 19.43 17.66
C LEU A 488 -6.86 19.33 17.01
N LEU A 489 -7.20 18.20 16.41
CA LEU A 489 -8.51 17.92 15.82
C LEU A 489 -9.39 17.01 16.70
N THR A 490 -9.08 16.80 17.96
CA THR A 490 -9.98 16.13 18.89
C THR A 490 -11.16 17.03 19.23
N LEU A 491 -12.01 17.28 18.27
CA LEU A 491 -13.32 17.89 18.44
C LEU A 491 -14.32 16.77 18.79
N GLY A 492 -14.34 16.39 20.05
CA GLY A 492 -15.32 15.44 20.58
C GLY A 492 -14.67 14.35 21.43
N PRO A 493 -15.44 13.72 22.34
CA PRO A 493 -14.96 12.55 23.05
C PRO A 493 -14.55 11.53 22.02
N ALA A 494 -13.33 11.01 22.14
CA ALA A 494 -12.89 9.88 21.37
C ALA A 494 -14.03 8.85 21.40
N LEU A 495 -14.70 8.65 20.27
CA LEU A 495 -15.53 7.50 20.08
C LEU A 495 -14.56 6.31 20.04
N VAL A 496 -14.06 5.96 21.20
CA VAL A 496 -13.61 4.60 21.46
C VAL A 496 -14.86 3.80 21.16
N SER A 497 -14.94 3.28 19.96
CA SER A 497 -15.91 2.24 19.68
C SER A 497 -15.52 1.12 20.63
N HIS A 498 -16.16 1.09 21.77
CA HIS A 498 -16.25 -0.06 22.63
C HIS A 498 -17.08 -1.08 21.84
N GLN A 499 -16.47 -1.64 20.81
CA GLN A 499 -16.95 -2.97 20.41
C GLN A 499 -16.50 -3.87 21.56
N PRO A 500 -17.46 -4.45 22.29
CA PRO A 500 -17.14 -5.45 23.27
C PRO A 500 -16.51 -6.60 22.51
N TYR A 501 -15.17 -6.68 22.53
CA TYR A 501 -14.57 -7.97 22.25
C TYR A 501 -15.07 -8.91 23.33
N LEU A 502 -15.86 -9.85 22.89
CA LEU A 502 -16.17 -11.02 23.68
C LEU A 502 -14.83 -11.68 24.01
N VAL A 503 -14.29 -11.30 25.17
CA VAL A 503 -13.30 -12.06 25.87
C VAL A 503 -14.04 -13.28 26.38
N GLY A 504 -14.04 -14.33 25.54
CA GLY A 504 -14.49 -15.67 25.92
C GLY A 504 -13.28 -16.47 26.32
#